data_4afefb2c67fbd587e11311062d5d427d
#
_entry.id   4afefb2c67fbd587e11311062d5d427d
#
_cell.length_a   1.000
_cell.length_b   1.000
_cell.length_c   1.000
_cell.angle_alpha   90.00
_cell.angle_beta   90.00
_cell.angle_gamma   90.00
#
_symmetry.space_group_name_H-M   'P 1'
#
loop_
_entity.id
_entity.type
_entity.pdbx_description
1 polymer ?
#
loop_
_entity_poly.entity_id
_entity_poly.type
_entity_poly.pdbx_seq_one_letter_code
_entity_poly.pdbx_strand_id
1 'polypeptide(L)'
;MIARALGFMGTLVAIGLPSAACAQAAAAAGLTLELNALQPSETGCRVTFLATNGLDKALDRAAFEVALFNASGGIERLVTLDFKALPEGKTKVLQFDLAKIPCDGLSRVLINDVSACTGAGVEPGACLTALATTNKTAITFGL
;
A
#
# COMPACT_ATOMS: atom_id res chain seq x y z
N MET A 1 49.51 -66.29 17.83
CA MET A 1 48.63 -65.46 18.65
C MET A 1 48.17 -64.31 17.77
N ILE A 2 46.90 -64.27 17.46
CA ILE A 2 46.34 -63.46 16.42
C ILE A 2 45.73 -62.25 17.11
N ALA A 3 46.19 -61.03 16.81
CA ALA A 3 45.57 -59.77 17.27
C ALA A 3 44.67 -59.24 16.16
N ARG A 4 43.38 -59.13 16.46
CA ARG A 4 42.36 -58.53 15.62
C ARG A 4 42.31 -57.04 15.88
N ALA A 5 42.54 -56.20 14.86
CA ALA A 5 42.29 -54.77 14.90
C ALA A 5 40.82 -54.51 14.43
N LEU A 6 40.01 -53.95 15.30
CA LEU A 6 38.69 -53.42 14.93
C LEU A 6 38.86 -51.99 14.38
N GLY A 7 38.52 -51.82 13.09
CA GLY A 7 38.38 -50.48 12.49
C GLY A 7 37.03 -49.86 12.84
N PHE A 8 37.05 -48.71 13.48
CA PHE A 8 35.86 -47.87 13.72
C PHE A 8 35.63 -46.96 12.50
N MET A 9 34.58 -47.25 11.78
CA MET A 9 34.16 -46.45 10.62
C MET A 9 33.22 -45.35 11.13
N GLY A 10 33.77 -44.14 11.30
CA GLY A 10 32.99 -42.97 11.73
C GLY A 10 32.14 -42.40 10.56
N THR A 11 30.85 -42.51 10.70
CA THR A 11 29.91 -41.91 9.74
C THR A 11 29.71 -40.41 10.03
N LEU A 12 30.20 -39.53 9.13
CA LEU A 12 29.97 -38.09 9.20
C LEU A 12 28.53 -37.83 8.75
N VAL A 13 27.67 -37.42 9.66
CA VAL A 13 26.32 -36.90 9.35
C VAL A 13 26.47 -35.42 9.03
N ALA A 14 26.32 -35.04 7.78
CA ALA A 14 26.23 -33.65 7.35
C ALA A 14 24.82 -33.11 7.66
N ILE A 15 24.74 -32.24 8.67
CA ILE A 15 23.49 -31.50 9.01
C ILE A 15 23.36 -30.35 8.02
N GLY A 16 22.53 -30.51 7.00
CA GLY A 16 22.16 -29.45 6.09
C GLY A 16 21.23 -28.44 6.79
N LEU A 17 21.67 -27.19 6.95
CA LEU A 17 20.83 -26.07 7.43
C LEU A 17 19.89 -25.70 6.31
N PRO A 18 18.57 -25.58 6.59
CA PRO A 18 17.64 -25.05 5.60
C PRO A 18 17.91 -23.53 5.41
N SER A 19 18.31 -23.14 4.20
CA SER A 19 18.35 -21.73 3.80
C SER A 19 16.91 -21.21 3.74
N ALA A 20 16.53 -20.36 4.68
CA ALA A 20 15.29 -19.60 4.59
C ALA A 20 15.42 -18.63 3.41
N ALA A 21 14.82 -18.98 2.29
CA ALA A 21 14.62 -18.06 1.18
C ALA A 21 13.66 -16.97 1.65
N CYS A 22 14.16 -15.74 1.87
CA CYS A 22 13.33 -14.56 2.00
C CYS A 22 12.59 -14.39 0.66
N ALA A 23 11.32 -14.79 0.61
CA ALA A 23 10.44 -14.44 -0.49
C ALA A 23 10.27 -12.92 -0.43
N GLN A 24 11.00 -12.17 -1.28
CA GLN A 24 10.69 -10.78 -1.56
C GLN A 24 9.31 -10.77 -2.22
N ALA A 25 8.32 -10.17 -1.52
CA ALA A 25 7.04 -9.90 -2.13
C ALA A 25 7.31 -9.05 -3.39
N ALA A 26 6.96 -9.59 -4.57
CA ALA A 26 7.03 -8.85 -5.81
C ALA A 26 6.18 -7.59 -5.62
N ALA A 27 6.76 -6.42 -5.89
CA ALA A 27 6.01 -5.17 -5.89
C ALA A 27 4.81 -5.35 -6.85
N ALA A 28 3.60 -5.04 -6.38
CA ALA A 28 2.42 -5.16 -7.20
C ALA A 28 2.62 -4.31 -8.47
N ALA A 29 2.44 -4.93 -9.65
CA ALA A 29 2.50 -4.23 -10.92
C ALA A 29 1.28 -3.32 -11.01
N GLY A 30 1.40 -2.07 -10.59
CA GLY A 30 0.31 -1.11 -10.57
C GLY A 30 0.52 -0.01 -9.54
N LEU A 31 -0.50 0.83 -9.40
CA LEU A 31 -0.53 1.85 -8.35
C LEU A 31 -1.08 1.23 -7.06
N THR A 32 -0.40 1.44 -5.95
CA THR A 32 -0.88 1.01 -4.63
C THR A 32 -1.11 2.22 -3.75
N LEU A 33 -2.29 2.30 -3.14
CA LEU A 33 -2.62 3.28 -2.11
C LEU A 33 -2.86 2.56 -0.79
N GLU A 34 -2.10 2.90 0.23
CA GLU A 34 -2.31 2.43 1.60
C GLU A 34 -2.86 3.57 2.44
N LEU A 35 -4.02 3.38 3.07
CA LEU A 35 -4.47 4.25 4.15
C LEU A 35 -3.72 3.86 5.43
N ASN A 36 -2.73 4.68 5.78
CA ASN A 36 -1.76 4.34 6.82
C ASN A 36 -2.15 4.85 8.21
N ALA A 37 -2.68 6.07 8.31
CA ALA A 37 -3.04 6.65 9.60
C ALA A 37 -4.18 7.66 9.50
N LEU A 38 -4.91 7.80 10.61
CA LEU A 38 -5.87 8.85 10.88
C LEU A 38 -5.45 9.58 12.15
N GLN A 39 -5.33 10.89 12.11
CA GLN A 39 -4.89 11.70 13.24
C GLN A 39 -5.78 12.94 13.37
N PRO A 40 -6.26 13.28 14.55
CA PRO A 40 -6.94 14.55 14.77
C PRO A 40 -6.03 15.72 14.36
N SER A 41 -6.61 16.72 13.70
CA SER A 41 -5.95 17.98 13.34
C SER A 41 -6.76 19.16 13.83
N GLU A 42 -6.19 20.36 13.77
CA GLU A 42 -6.90 21.59 14.20
C GLU A 42 -8.19 21.83 13.39
N THR A 43 -8.24 21.34 12.16
CA THR A 43 -9.38 21.58 11.25
C THR A 43 -10.31 20.38 11.12
N GLY A 44 -9.91 19.18 11.55
CA GLY A 44 -10.69 17.96 11.39
C GLY A 44 -9.86 16.68 11.54
N CYS A 45 -9.88 15.83 10.53
CA CYS A 45 -9.10 14.59 10.50
C CYS A 45 -8.00 14.67 9.44
N ARG A 46 -6.75 14.46 9.85
CA ARG A 46 -5.64 14.26 8.93
C ARG A 46 -5.54 12.80 8.55
N VAL A 47 -5.66 12.53 7.27
CA VAL A 47 -5.48 11.20 6.70
C VAL A 47 -4.12 11.09 6.06
N THR A 48 -3.38 10.03 6.36
CA THR A 48 -2.05 9.76 5.82
C THR A 48 -2.11 8.57 4.89
N PHE A 49 -1.62 8.76 3.66
CA PHE A 49 -1.49 7.71 2.66
C PHE A 49 -0.04 7.43 2.32
N LEU A 50 0.26 6.17 2.03
CA LEU A 50 1.42 5.77 1.25
C LEU A 50 0.95 5.48 -0.17
N ALA A 51 1.53 6.16 -1.15
CA ALA A 51 1.26 5.94 -2.57
C ALA A 51 2.51 5.37 -3.22
N THR A 52 2.42 4.15 -3.76
CA THR A 52 3.52 3.46 -4.44
C THR A 52 3.20 3.34 -5.91
N ASN A 53 4.04 3.92 -6.76
CA ASN A 53 3.92 3.77 -8.20
C ASN A 53 4.71 2.53 -8.66
N GLY A 54 4.01 1.41 -8.86
CA GLY A 54 4.56 0.18 -9.43
C GLY A 54 4.32 0.06 -10.94
N LEU A 55 3.82 1.12 -11.60
CA LEU A 55 3.78 1.19 -13.06
C LEU A 55 5.21 1.35 -13.61
N ASP A 56 5.42 0.93 -14.84
CA ASP A 56 6.68 1.10 -15.59
C ASP A 56 6.85 2.52 -16.16
N LYS A 57 6.14 3.49 -15.61
CA LYS A 57 6.11 4.89 -16.05
C LYS A 57 5.94 5.83 -14.87
N ALA A 58 6.58 6.99 -14.94
CA ALA A 58 6.34 8.05 -13.99
C ALA A 58 4.96 8.68 -14.22
N LEU A 59 4.27 9.03 -13.14
CA LEU A 59 3.05 9.83 -13.18
C LEU A 59 3.40 11.28 -12.88
N ASP A 60 3.01 12.19 -13.78
CA ASP A 60 3.12 13.63 -13.55
C ASP A 60 2.06 14.11 -12.55
N ARG A 61 0.90 13.46 -12.56
CA ARG A 61 -0.17 13.68 -11.60
C ARG A 61 -1.06 12.46 -11.47
N ALA A 62 -1.37 12.10 -10.22
CA ALA A 62 -2.42 11.17 -9.87
C ALA A 62 -3.37 11.85 -8.88
N ALA A 63 -4.67 11.85 -9.18
CA ALA A 63 -5.69 12.39 -8.29
C ALA A 63 -6.95 11.53 -8.36
N PHE A 64 -7.59 11.34 -7.22
CA PHE A 64 -8.77 10.49 -7.10
C PHE A 64 -9.92 11.27 -6.46
N GLU A 65 -11.12 11.06 -6.97
CA GLU A 65 -12.33 11.40 -6.26
C GLU A 65 -12.61 10.33 -5.22
N VAL A 66 -12.85 10.76 -4.00
CA VAL A 66 -13.01 9.90 -2.84
C VAL A 66 -14.34 10.20 -2.15
N ALA A 67 -15.12 9.17 -1.88
CA ALA A 67 -16.32 9.29 -1.05
C ALA A 67 -15.95 9.01 0.42
N LEU A 68 -16.33 9.94 1.28
CA LEU A 68 -16.17 9.85 2.73
C LEU A 68 -17.51 9.47 3.35
N PHE A 69 -17.52 8.46 4.21
CA PHE A 69 -18.71 7.96 4.88
C PHE A 69 -18.65 8.29 6.36
N ASN A 70 -19.76 8.76 6.90
CA ASN A 70 -19.89 9.08 8.33
C ASN A 70 -20.08 7.81 9.19
N ALA A 71 -20.10 7.99 10.51
CA ALA A 71 -20.21 6.89 11.47
C ALA A 71 -21.52 6.08 11.34
N SER A 72 -22.60 6.66 10.77
CA SER A 72 -23.85 5.95 10.48
C SER A 72 -23.86 5.23 9.12
N GLY A 73 -22.76 5.29 8.36
CA GLY A 73 -22.62 4.65 7.04
C GLY A 73 -23.19 5.46 5.87
N GLY A 74 -23.64 6.69 6.10
CA GLY A 74 -24.06 7.61 5.05
C GLY A 74 -22.88 8.34 4.42
N ILE A 75 -23.04 8.78 3.15
CA ILE A 75 -22.05 9.63 2.49
C ILE A 75 -22.04 11.00 3.15
N GLU A 76 -20.88 11.38 3.69
CA GLU A 76 -20.66 12.70 4.27
C GLU A 76 -20.23 13.71 3.21
N ARG A 77 -19.31 13.32 2.32
CA ARG A 77 -18.75 14.20 1.31
C ARG A 77 -18.02 13.45 0.21
N LEU A 78 -18.00 14.03 -0.98
CA LEU A 78 -17.02 13.70 -2.04
C LEU A 78 -15.91 14.74 -2.00
N VAL A 79 -14.66 14.29 -2.07
CA VAL A 79 -13.47 15.13 -2.13
C VAL A 79 -12.50 14.63 -3.18
N THR A 80 -11.70 15.52 -3.76
CA THR A 80 -10.58 15.11 -4.60
C THR A 80 -9.30 15.13 -3.79
N LEU A 81 -8.60 13.98 -3.71
CA LEU A 81 -7.28 13.85 -3.13
C LEU A 81 -6.24 13.85 -4.25
N ASP A 82 -5.38 14.86 -4.25
CA ASP A 82 -4.34 15.05 -5.27
C ASP A 82 -2.99 14.55 -4.76
N PHE A 83 -2.59 13.37 -5.23
CA PHE A 83 -1.32 12.72 -4.87
C PHE A 83 -0.11 13.32 -5.59
N LYS A 84 -0.34 14.30 -6.49
CA LYS A 84 0.73 14.98 -7.23
C LYS A 84 1.51 14.01 -8.12
N ALA A 85 2.76 14.36 -8.41
CA ALA A 85 3.64 13.48 -9.16
C ALA A 85 4.05 12.25 -8.34
N LEU A 86 3.98 11.08 -8.98
CA LEU A 86 4.44 9.81 -8.41
C LEU A 86 5.49 9.21 -9.35
N PRO A 87 6.79 9.41 -9.05
CA PRO A 87 7.86 8.84 -9.85
C PRO A 87 7.79 7.31 -9.89
N GLU A 88 8.23 6.72 -10.99
CA GLU A 88 8.31 5.27 -11.18
C GLU A 88 9.07 4.59 -10.03
N GLY A 89 8.54 3.48 -9.52
CA GLY A 89 9.14 2.66 -8.46
C GLY A 89 9.23 3.34 -7.09
N LYS A 90 8.65 4.53 -6.90
CA LYS A 90 8.73 5.28 -5.64
C LYS A 90 7.48 5.11 -4.80
N THR A 91 7.71 5.08 -3.48
CA THR A 91 6.65 5.25 -2.47
C THR A 91 6.75 6.66 -1.90
N LYS A 92 5.62 7.36 -1.84
CA LYS A 92 5.49 8.69 -1.23
C LYS A 92 4.50 8.65 -0.10
N VAL A 93 4.79 9.39 0.95
CA VAL A 93 3.85 9.68 2.04
C VAL A 93 3.14 11.00 1.73
N LEU A 94 1.81 10.98 1.75
CA LEU A 94 0.99 12.17 1.54
C LEU A 94 -0.03 12.29 2.66
N GLN A 95 -0.31 13.54 3.05
CA GLN A 95 -1.27 13.85 4.10
C GLN A 95 -2.31 14.81 3.56
N PHE A 96 -3.56 14.56 3.94
CA PHE A 96 -4.70 15.40 3.58
C PHE A 96 -5.50 15.72 4.84
N ASP A 97 -5.82 16.99 5.04
CA ASP A 97 -6.69 17.42 6.12
C ASP A 97 -8.15 17.46 5.65
N LEU A 98 -8.97 16.58 6.21
CA LEU A 98 -10.40 16.54 5.96
C LEU A 98 -11.08 17.53 6.89
N ALA A 99 -11.17 18.79 6.45
CA ALA A 99 -11.72 19.88 7.25
C ALA A 99 -13.18 19.61 7.68
N LYS A 100 -13.49 19.89 8.93
CA LYS A 100 -14.81 19.74 9.56
C LYS A 100 -15.32 18.30 9.66
N ILE A 101 -14.45 17.30 9.47
CA ILE A 101 -14.78 15.90 9.70
C ILE A 101 -13.85 15.39 10.79
N PRO A 102 -14.33 15.11 12.00
CA PRO A 102 -13.51 14.51 13.04
C PRO A 102 -13.17 13.05 12.67
N CYS A 103 -12.02 12.54 13.12
CA CYS A 103 -11.60 11.20 12.77
C CYS A 103 -12.56 10.09 13.24
N ASP A 104 -13.19 10.26 14.39
CA ASP A 104 -14.22 9.36 14.94
C ASP A 104 -15.58 9.45 14.20
N GLY A 105 -15.77 10.52 13.44
CA GLY A 105 -16.91 10.70 12.54
C GLY A 105 -16.74 10.00 11.18
N LEU A 106 -15.55 9.44 10.88
CA LEU A 106 -15.24 8.79 9.62
C LEU A 106 -15.29 7.26 9.76
N SER A 107 -16.11 6.58 8.96
CA SER A 107 -16.24 5.11 9.00
C SER A 107 -15.64 4.41 7.78
N ARG A 108 -15.62 5.11 6.63
CA ARG A 108 -15.11 4.54 5.38
C ARG A 108 -14.57 5.63 4.47
N VAL A 109 -13.52 5.28 3.73
CA VAL A 109 -12.95 6.03 2.61
C VAL A 109 -13.03 5.14 1.37
N LEU A 110 -13.77 5.55 0.36
CA LEU A 110 -13.96 4.80 -0.88
C LEU A 110 -13.33 5.58 -2.04
N ILE A 111 -12.45 4.95 -2.81
CA ILE A 111 -12.00 5.50 -4.09
C ILE A 111 -13.16 5.37 -5.07
N ASN A 112 -13.75 6.49 -5.44
CA ASN A 112 -14.93 6.54 -6.31
C ASN A 112 -14.56 6.57 -7.78
N ASP A 113 -13.57 7.42 -8.14
CA ASP A 113 -13.13 7.58 -9.52
C ASP A 113 -11.71 8.16 -9.58
N VAL A 114 -11.10 8.12 -10.76
CA VAL A 114 -9.85 8.81 -11.06
C VAL A 114 -10.13 10.19 -11.63
N SER A 115 -9.66 11.24 -10.94
CA SER A 115 -9.80 12.64 -11.40
C SER A 115 -8.65 13.08 -12.30
N ALA A 116 -7.45 12.52 -12.10
CA ALA A 116 -6.29 12.74 -12.97
C ALA A 116 -5.34 11.54 -12.92
N CYS A 117 -4.87 11.13 -14.09
CA CYS A 117 -3.87 10.11 -14.27
C CYS A 117 -3.05 10.49 -15.51
N THR A 118 -1.98 11.25 -15.33
CA THR A 118 -1.20 11.82 -16.43
C THR A 118 0.28 11.47 -16.29
N GLY A 119 0.93 11.30 -17.43
CA GLY A 119 2.36 11.00 -17.55
C GLY A 119 2.69 10.62 -18.99
N ALA A 120 3.96 10.64 -19.36
CA ALA A 120 4.38 10.27 -20.70
C ALA A 120 4.03 8.80 -21.01
N GLY A 121 3.17 8.57 -21.99
CA GLY A 121 2.72 7.25 -22.40
C GLY A 121 1.80 6.54 -21.38
N VAL A 122 1.20 7.28 -20.46
CA VAL A 122 0.23 6.78 -19.48
C VAL A 122 -1.18 6.93 -20.05
N GLU A 123 -1.92 5.82 -20.08
CA GLU A 123 -3.34 5.84 -20.45
C GLU A 123 -4.17 6.45 -19.31
N PRO A 124 -5.20 7.28 -19.58
CA PRO A 124 -5.99 7.96 -18.54
C PRO A 124 -6.62 7.04 -17.50
N GLY A 125 -6.97 5.80 -17.88
CA GLY A 125 -7.55 4.81 -16.98
C GLY A 125 -6.54 3.99 -16.17
N ALA A 126 -5.24 4.11 -16.46
CA ALA A 126 -4.20 3.23 -15.89
C ALA A 126 -4.14 3.30 -14.35
N CYS A 127 -4.36 4.48 -13.76
CA CYS A 127 -4.32 4.65 -12.31
C CYS A 127 -5.44 3.91 -11.60
N LEU A 128 -6.61 3.74 -12.21
CA LEU A 128 -7.73 3.02 -11.60
C LEU A 128 -7.69 1.54 -11.92
N THR A 129 -7.43 1.18 -13.17
CA THR A 129 -7.40 -0.22 -13.64
C THR A 129 -6.34 -1.05 -12.91
N ALA A 130 -5.18 -0.45 -12.62
CA ALA A 130 -4.07 -1.09 -11.94
C ALA A 130 -3.99 -0.72 -10.44
N LEU A 131 -5.08 -0.19 -9.85
CA LEU A 131 -5.09 0.26 -8.46
C LEU A 131 -5.29 -0.90 -7.49
N ALA A 132 -4.36 -1.01 -6.55
CA ALA A 132 -4.48 -1.85 -5.36
C ALA A 132 -4.60 -0.98 -4.11
N THR A 133 -5.42 -1.39 -3.16
CA THR A 133 -5.59 -0.68 -1.89
C THR A 133 -5.21 -1.56 -0.70
N THR A 134 -4.56 -0.97 0.29
CA THR A 134 -4.29 -1.59 1.59
C THR A 134 -4.63 -0.64 2.73
N ASN A 135 -4.84 -1.16 3.93
CA ASN A 135 -5.35 -0.37 5.05
C ASN A 135 -4.67 -0.78 6.36
N LYS A 136 -4.21 0.20 7.13
CA LYS A 136 -3.61 0.05 8.46
C LYS A 136 -4.46 0.70 9.56
N THR A 137 -5.63 1.23 9.22
CA THR A 137 -6.51 1.94 10.15
C THR A 137 -7.72 1.09 10.55
N ALA A 138 -8.51 1.58 11.50
CA ALA A 138 -9.72 0.90 11.96
C ALA A 138 -10.94 1.09 11.04
N ILE A 139 -10.91 2.09 10.13
CA ILE A 139 -12.00 2.33 9.19
C ILE A 139 -11.83 1.52 7.91
N THR A 140 -12.89 1.40 7.12
CA THR A 140 -12.80 0.70 5.82
C THR A 140 -12.15 1.60 4.77
N PHE A 141 -11.27 1.03 3.95
CA PHE A 141 -10.66 1.69 2.80
C PHE A 141 -10.61 0.75 1.60
N GLY A 142 -10.93 1.25 0.41
CA GLY A 142 -10.87 0.46 -0.83
C GLY A 142 -11.57 1.13 -2.01
N LEU A 143 -11.82 0.32 -3.05
CA LEU A 143 -12.63 0.68 -4.22
C LEU A 143 -14.08 0.24 -3.98
#